data_e6d2ea727b6f0ccfe61eecadfcb26141
#
_entry.id   e6d2ea727b6f0ccfe61eecadfcb26141
#
_cell.length_a   1.000
_cell.length_b   1.000
_cell.length_c   1.000
_cell.angle_alpha   90.00
_cell.angle_beta   90.00
_cell.angle_gamma   90.00
#
_symmetry.space_group_name_H-M   'P 1'
#
loop_
_entity.id
_entity.type
_entity.pdbx_description
1 polymer ?
#
loop_
_entity_poly.entity_id
_entity_poly.type
_entity_poly.pdbx_seq_one_letter_code
_entity_poly.pdbx_strand_id
1 'polypeptide(L)'
;ALKEEVNDIKVLDQSYRIPGGPIHELSQKIINKVQNRFEKEYKPRDEVGLLKRYSDITQVDMSEGNWLVLSSANYFLDGAKELCEMQGWYYQYKGFNSISLKLLLALNNWENWRKGELLNHLEIKNIYEYLGSNVSMGFQKGKTLNSDIKYSMKECQEQQGLLTNKVWYDSFEGLDNMTENYIRNMRANGEAINKNPRITMSTIHGAKGGEADKVLIMQDITNAA
;
A
#
# COMPACT_ATOMS: atom_id res chain seq x y z
N ALA A 1 6.08 22.73 -39.44
CA ALA A 1 4.87 23.16 -40.13
C ALA A 1 3.96 24.04 -39.26
N LEU A 2 3.66 23.66 -38.01
CA LEU A 2 2.80 24.47 -37.10
C LEU A 2 3.45 25.75 -36.54
N LYS A 3 4.78 25.86 -36.56
CA LYS A 3 5.49 27.05 -36.02
C LYS A 3 5.39 28.29 -36.89
N GLU A 4 5.10 28.13 -38.15
CA GLU A 4 5.04 29.27 -39.10
C GLU A 4 3.69 29.98 -39.08
N GLU A 5 2.65 29.40 -38.49
CA GLU A 5 1.29 29.97 -38.45
C GLU A 5 0.91 30.59 -37.09
N VAL A 6 1.80 30.54 -36.10
CA VAL A 6 1.49 31.00 -34.71
C VAL A 6 2.29 32.27 -34.39
N ASN A 7 1.59 33.38 -34.22
CA ASN A 7 2.17 34.70 -33.91
C ASN A 7 2.65 34.88 -32.48
N ASP A 8 2.26 33.99 -31.54
CA ASP A 8 2.68 34.09 -30.13
C ASP A 8 2.98 32.66 -29.57
N ILE A 9 4.23 32.39 -29.27
CA ILE A 9 4.66 31.10 -28.72
C ILE A 9 5.07 31.33 -27.26
N LYS A 10 4.28 30.80 -26.31
CA LYS A 10 4.67 30.72 -24.89
C LYS A 10 5.37 29.41 -24.60
N VAL A 11 6.61 29.48 -24.16
CA VAL A 11 7.38 28.31 -23.71
C VAL A 11 7.12 28.10 -22.23
N LEU A 12 6.60 26.92 -21.88
CA LEU A 12 6.46 26.50 -20.45
C LEU A 12 7.81 25.94 -20.00
N ASP A 13 8.62 26.74 -19.35
CA ASP A 13 9.97 26.43 -18.92
C ASP A 13 10.11 26.09 -17.42
N GLN A 14 9.06 26.29 -16.63
CA GLN A 14 9.05 25.99 -15.20
C GLN A 14 8.51 24.60 -14.92
N SER A 15 9.28 23.79 -14.19
CA SER A 15 8.80 22.52 -13.64
C SER A 15 8.37 22.70 -12.17
N TYR A 16 7.12 22.33 -11.88
CA TYR A 16 6.61 22.31 -10.50
C TYR A 16 6.75 20.95 -9.81
N ARG A 17 7.18 19.93 -10.54
CA ARG A 17 7.33 18.56 -10.04
C ARG A 17 8.77 18.20 -9.70
N ILE A 18 9.72 18.63 -10.51
CA ILE A 18 11.12 18.23 -10.39
C ILE A 18 11.85 19.22 -9.49
N PRO A 19 12.36 18.77 -8.32
CA PRO A 19 13.17 19.60 -7.46
C PRO A 19 14.55 19.85 -8.09
N GLY A 20 15.20 20.93 -7.68
CA GLY A 20 16.57 21.28 -8.09
C GLY A 20 17.63 20.29 -7.59
N GLY A 21 18.88 20.58 -7.92
CA GLY A 21 20.03 19.79 -7.51
C GLY A 21 20.11 18.41 -8.21
N PRO A 22 20.56 17.35 -7.50
CA PRO A 22 20.89 16.05 -8.09
C PRO A 22 19.78 15.39 -8.91
N ILE A 23 18.52 15.61 -8.55
CA ILE A 23 17.36 15.04 -9.30
C ILE A 23 17.19 15.75 -10.64
N HIS A 24 17.29 17.07 -10.67
CA HIS A 24 17.26 17.84 -11.91
C HIS A 24 18.43 17.47 -12.83
N GLU A 25 19.65 17.40 -12.30
CA GLU A 25 20.84 16.99 -13.05
C GLU A 25 20.68 15.59 -13.66
N LEU A 26 20.16 14.61 -12.88
CA LEU A 26 19.88 13.27 -13.37
C LEU A 26 18.86 13.30 -14.51
N SER A 27 17.79 14.06 -14.34
CA SER A 27 16.73 14.19 -15.36
C SER A 27 17.29 14.79 -16.67
N GLN A 28 18.17 15.81 -16.59
CA GLN A 28 18.84 16.38 -17.75
C GLN A 28 19.77 15.38 -18.44
N LYS A 29 20.55 14.60 -17.66
CA LYS A 29 21.42 13.55 -18.22
C LYS A 29 20.62 12.48 -18.97
N ILE A 30 19.44 12.09 -18.47
CA ILE A 30 18.56 11.13 -19.13
C ILE A 30 17.99 11.73 -20.40
N ILE A 31 17.46 12.93 -20.31
CA ILE A 31 16.85 13.63 -21.43
C ILE A 31 17.86 13.83 -22.58
N ASN A 32 19.09 14.19 -22.28
CA ASN A 32 20.13 14.44 -23.27
C ASN A 32 20.57 13.16 -24.04
N LYS A 33 20.22 11.98 -23.54
CA LYS A 33 20.44 10.70 -24.25
C LYS A 33 19.34 10.35 -25.25
N VAL A 34 18.20 11.02 -25.20
CA VAL A 34 17.08 10.76 -26.11
C VAL A 34 17.36 11.42 -27.47
N GLN A 35 17.45 10.62 -28.52
CA GLN A 35 17.63 11.09 -29.89
C GLN A 35 16.34 11.67 -30.47
N ASN A 36 16.45 12.58 -31.45
CA ASN A 36 15.34 13.16 -32.21
C ASN A 36 14.27 13.85 -31.36
N ARG A 37 14.65 14.47 -30.26
CA ARG A 37 13.76 15.27 -29.44
C ARG A 37 13.88 16.76 -29.72
N PHE A 38 12.83 17.51 -29.39
CA PHE A 38 12.91 18.96 -29.33
C PHE A 38 13.73 19.38 -28.10
N GLU A 39 14.77 20.19 -28.28
CA GLU A 39 15.53 20.73 -27.16
C GLU A 39 14.64 21.66 -26.34
N LYS A 40 14.54 21.35 -25.08
CA LYS A 40 13.78 22.13 -24.10
C LYS A 40 14.56 22.18 -22.79
N GLU A 41 14.99 23.36 -22.44
CA GLU A 41 15.45 23.64 -21.09
C GLU A 41 14.28 23.96 -20.18
N TYR A 42 14.29 23.44 -18.98
CA TYR A 42 13.30 23.77 -17.98
C TYR A 42 13.97 24.04 -16.62
N LYS A 43 13.37 24.96 -15.86
CA LYS A 43 13.81 25.34 -14.54
C LYS A 43 13.17 24.38 -13.53
N PRO A 44 13.94 23.83 -12.59
CA PRO A 44 13.38 23.04 -11.50
C PRO A 44 12.62 23.95 -10.53
N ARG A 45 11.85 23.37 -9.61
CA ARG A 45 11.34 24.11 -8.45
C ARG A 45 12.48 24.45 -7.49
N ASP A 46 12.27 25.43 -6.61
CA ASP A 46 13.33 25.99 -5.75
C ASP A 46 13.86 24.99 -4.71
N GLU A 47 13.07 23.99 -4.32
CA GLU A 47 13.49 22.94 -3.40
C GLU A 47 14.61 22.07 -3.97
N VAL A 48 15.56 21.68 -3.13
CA VAL A 48 16.66 20.78 -3.52
C VAL A 48 16.28 19.33 -3.21
N GLY A 49 16.24 18.50 -4.23
CA GLY A 49 15.98 17.07 -4.09
C GLY A 49 17.22 16.29 -3.67
N LEU A 50 17.00 15.14 -3.02
CA LEU A 50 18.06 14.25 -2.57
C LEU A 50 18.09 13.00 -3.45
N LEU A 51 19.28 12.62 -3.92
CA LEU A 51 19.55 11.37 -4.63
C LEU A 51 20.46 10.49 -3.79
N LYS A 52 20.00 9.29 -3.44
CA LYS A 52 20.78 8.25 -2.76
C LYS A 52 20.91 7.03 -3.64
N ARG A 53 21.98 6.28 -3.46
CA ARG A 53 22.18 4.96 -4.10
C ARG A 53 22.36 3.91 -3.01
N TYR A 54 21.77 2.76 -3.22
CA TYR A 54 21.87 1.61 -2.33
C TYR A 54 22.35 0.42 -3.15
N SER A 55 23.16 -0.43 -2.56
CA SER A 55 23.64 -1.66 -3.18
C SER A 55 22.65 -2.81 -3.03
N ASP A 56 21.77 -2.72 -2.01
CA ASP A 56 20.78 -3.73 -1.70
C ASP A 56 19.50 -3.09 -1.20
N ILE A 57 18.35 -3.70 -1.49
CA ILE A 57 17.03 -3.20 -1.10
C ILE A 57 16.85 -3.17 0.43
N THR A 58 17.51 -4.06 1.15
CA THR A 58 17.45 -4.14 2.62
C THR A 58 18.03 -2.92 3.32
N GLN A 59 18.82 -2.10 2.63
CA GLN A 59 19.38 -0.84 3.13
C GLN A 59 18.37 0.31 3.06
N VAL A 60 17.23 0.10 2.40
CA VAL A 60 16.21 1.14 2.20
C VAL A 60 15.21 1.10 3.34
N ASP A 61 15.22 2.13 4.16
CA ASP A 61 14.22 2.32 5.20
C ASP A 61 12.99 3.04 4.62
N MET A 62 11.89 2.28 4.51
CA MET A 62 10.60 2.80 4.07
C MET A 62 9.61 2.96 5.24
N SER A 63 10.06 3.08 6.47
CA SER A 63 9.21 3.24 7.66
C SER A 63 8.38 4.53 7.65
N GLU A 64 8.83 5.58 6.96
CA GLU A 64 8.19 6.87 6.93
C GLU A 64 8.05 7.45 5.52
N GLY A 65 7.01 8.27 5.31
CA GLY A 65 6.71 8.99 4.08
C GLY A 65 5.98 8.13 3.04
N ASN A 66 5.57 8.78 1.95
CA ASN A 66 4.92 8.11 0.84
C ASN A 66 5.95 7.68 -0.19
N TRP A 67 5.93 6.41 -0.54
CA TRP A 67 6.90 5.79 -1.42
C TRP A 67 6.27 5.29 -2.72
N LEU A 68 6.97 5.50 -3.82
CA LEU A 68 6.71 4.86 -5.09
C LEU A 68 7.92 4.00 -5.46
N VAL A 69 7.75 2.68 -5.45
CA VAL A 69 8.79 1.71 -5.80
C VAL A 69 8.58 1.26 -7.24
N LEU A 70 9.58 1.49 -8.08
CA LEU A 70 9.51 1.30 -9.53
C LEU A 70 10.53 0.27 -10.00
N SER A 71 10.14 -0.53 -10.97
CA SER A 71 11.02 -1.46 -11.67
C SER A 71 10.70 -1.53 -13.18
N SER A 72 11.60 -2.09 -13.95
CA SER A 72 11.37 -2.35 -15.38
C SER A 72 10.34 -3.47 -15.60
N ALA A 73 10.33 -4.49 -14.74
CA ALA A 73 9.41 -5.62 -14.81
C ALA A 73 8.91 -6.02 -13.41
N ASN A 74 7.71 -6.60 -13.35
CA ASN A 74 7.03 -6.90 -12.09
C ASN A 74 7.81 -7.82 -11.13
N TYR A 75 8.54 -8.81 -11.66
CA TYR A 75 9.27 -9.77 -10.85
C TYR A 75 10.47 -9.17 -10.10
N PHE A 76 10.99 -8.03 -10.54
CA PHE A 76 12.01 -7.29 -9.78
C PHE A 76 11.47 -6.60 -8.53
N LEU A 77 10.14 -6.53 -8.37
CA LEU A 77 9.53 -5.98 -7.17
C LEU A 77 9.38 -7.02 -6.04
N ASP A 78 9.67 -8.30 -6.29
CA ASP A 78 9.44 -9.35 -5.31
C ASP A 78 10.31 -9.14 -4.05
N GLY A 79 11.59 -8.78 -4.21
CA GLY A 79 12.44 -8.44 -3.07
C GLY A 79 11.93 -7.22 -2.25
N ALA A 80 11.30 -6.25 -2.92
CA ALA A 80 10.71 -5.11 -2.22
C ALA A 80 9.44 -5.50 -1.45
N LYS A 81 8.64 -6.44 -1.98
CA LYS A 81 7.47 -7.00 -1.28
C LYS A 81 7.91 -7.78 -0.05
N GLU A 82 8.86 -8.70 -0.21
CA GLU A 82 9.42 -9.49 0.89
C GLU A 82 9.96 -8.59 2.01
N LEU A 83 10.70 -7.54 1.66
CA LEU A 83 11.18 -6.56 2.62
C LEU A 83 10.01 -5.89 3.37
N CYS A 84 8.98 -5.43 2.65
CA CYS A 84 7.82 -4.82 3.28
C CYS A 84 7.08 -5.79 4.21
N GLU A 85 6.94 -7.04 3.82
CA GLU A 85 6.30 -8.09 4.64
C GLU A 85 7.11 -8.40 5.90
N MET A 86 8.43 -8.54 5.77
CA MET A 86 9.33 -8.74 6.91
C MET A 86 9.32 -7.57 7.88
N GLN A 87 9.34 -6.35 7.36
CA GLN A 87 9.35 -5.11 8.14
C GLN A 87 7.97 -4.68 8.65
N GLY A 88 6.90 -5.29 8.16
CA GLY A 88 5.53 -4.90 8.51
C GLY A 88 5.12 -3.56 7.91
N TRP A 89 5.56 -3.24 6.71
CA TRP A 89 5.15 -2.03 6.00
C TRP A 89 4.00 -2.32 5.04
N TYR A 90 2.89 -1.60 5.20
CA TYR A 90 1.70 -1.78 4.38
C TYR A 90 1.91 -1.22 2.97
N TYR A 91 1.71 -2.05 1.95
CA TYR A 91 1.95 -1.66 0.56
C TYR A 91 0.79 -2.02 -0.37
N GLN A 92 0.77 -1.35 -1.52
CA GLN A 92 -0.11 -1.65 -2.64
C GLN A 92 0.73 -2.08 -3.86
N TYR A 93 0.28 -3.11 -4.56
CA TYR A 93 0.88 -3.61 -5.77
C TYR A 93 -0.20 -3.88 -6.82
N LYS A 94 -0.05 -3.33 -8.02
CA LYS A 94 -1.04 -3.44 -9.13
C LYS A 94 -2.47 -3.05 -8.73
N GLY A 95 -2.63 -2.07 -7.86
CA GLY A 95 -3.94 -1.64 -7.38
C GLY A 95 -4.52 -2.49 -6.25
N PHE A 96 -3.86 -3.59 -5.86
CA PHE A 96 -4.28 -4.44 -4.75
C PHE A 96 -3.41 -4.19 -3.52
N ASN A 97 -4.03 -4.08 -2.38
CA ASN A 97 -3.32 -3.98 -1.11
C ASN A 97 -2.69 -5.32 -0.73
N SER A 98 -1.53 -5.30 -0.09
CA SER A 98 -0.81 -6.49 0.39
C SER A 98 -1.64 -7.37 1.32
N ILE A 99 -2.51 -6.75 2.12
CA ILE A 99 -3.55 -7.42 2.89
C ILE A 99 -4.90 -6.80 2.51
N SER A 100 -5.93 -7.62 2.35
CA SER A 100 -7.25 -7.11 2.00
C SER A 100 -7.81 -6.20 3.10
N LEU A 101 -8.38 -5.07 2.71
CA LEU A 101 -9.01 -4.15 3.65
C LEU A 101 -10.11 -4.85 4.46
N LYS A 102 -10.82 -5.79 3.84
CA LYS A 102 -11.88 -6.57 4.50
C LYS A 102 -11.34 -7.37 5.69
N LEU A 103 -10.20 -8.04 5.53
CA LEU A 103 -9.54 -8.77 6.62
C LEU A 103 -9.05 -7.81 7.71
N LEU A 104 -8.39 -6.72 7.33
CA LEU A 104 -7.89 -5.74 8.32
C LEU A 104 -9.02 -5.11 9.13
N LEU A 105 -10.15 -4.81 8.50
CA LEU A 105 -11.35 -4.33 9.20
C LEU A 105 -11.92 -5.38 10.14
N ALA A 106 -11.99 -6.65 9.71
CA ALA A 106 -12.44 -7.74 10.57
C ALA A 106 -11.56 -7.89 11.82
N LEU A 107 -10.23 -7.86 11.65
CA LEU A 107 -9.26 -7.93 12.75
C LEU A 107 -9.37 -6.75 13.71
N ASN A 108 -9.52 -5.54 13.18
CA ASN A 108 -9.66 -4.35 14.00
C ASN A 108 -10.96 -4.36 14.80
N ASN A 109 -12.07 -4.68 14.14
CA ASN A 109 -13.37 -4.79 14.77
C ASN A 109 -13.37 -5.91 15.82
N TRP A 110 -12.72 -7.04 15.55
CA TRP A 110 -12.56 -8.12 16.54
C TRP A 110 -11.88 -7.64 17.82
N GLU A 111 -10.73 -6.95 17.69
CA GLU A 111 -10.00 -6.47 18.86
C GLU A 111 -10.76 -5.35 19.63
N ASN A 112 -11.47 -4.48 18.90
CA ASN A 112 -12.31 -3.47 19.52
C ASN A 112 -13.52 -4.09 20.25
N TRP A 113 -14.13 -5.10 19.63
CA TRP A 113 -15.23 -5.86 20.23
C TRP A 113 -14.82 -6.58 21.53
N ARG A 114 -13.62 -7.18 21.52
CA ARG A 114 -13.01 -7.78 22.72
C ARG A 114 -12.77 -6.77 23.83
N LYS A 115 -12.53 -5.51 23.50
CA LYS A 115 -12.37 -4.40 24.46
C LYS A 115 -13.68 -3.80 24.94
N GLY A 116 -14.81 -4.31 24.47
CA GLY A 116 -16.15 -3.91 24.90
C GLY A 116 -16.87 -2.94 23.96
N GLU A 117 -16.33 -2.63 22.77
CA GLU A 117 -17.08 -1.88 21.77
C GLU A 117 -18.26 -2.69 21.27
N LEU A 118 -19.32 -1.99 20.86
CA LEU A 118 -20.50 -2.60 20.27
C LEU A 118 -20.39 -2.55 18.74
N LEU A 119 -20.62 -3.69 18.09
CA LEU A 119 -20.54 -3.83 16.64
C LEU A 119 -21.93 -3.97 16.02
N ASN A 120 -22.09 -3.44 14.80
CA ASN A 120 -23.28 -3.66 13.99
C ASN A 120 -23.25 -5.03 13.29
N HIS A 121 -24.37 -5.42 12.70
CA HIS A 121 -24.54 -6.72 12.06
C HIS A 121 -23.57 -6.97 10.89
N LEU A 122 -23.19 -5.95 10.11
CA LEU A 122 -22.25 -6.10 8.98
C LEU A 122 -20.82 -6.33 9.46
N GLU A 123 -20.41 -5.61 10.50
CA GLU A 123 -19.09 -5.79 11.13
C GLU A 123 -18.94 -7.19 11.72
N ILE A 124 -19.97 -7.67 12.42
CA ILE A 124 -19.99 -9.02 12.99
C ILE A 124 -20.00 -10.07 11.88
N LYS A 125 -20.81 -9.89 10.83
CA LYS A 125 -20.82 -10.79 9.69
C LYS A 125 -19.45 -10.88 9.02
N ASN A 126 -18.78 -9.77 8.84
CA ASN A 126 -17.42 -9.75 8.30
C ASN A 126 -16.42 -10.53 9.17
N ILE A 127 -16.50 -10.40 10.49
CA ILE A 127 -15.67 -11.17 11.43
C ILE A 127 -15.93 -12.67 11.29
N TYR A 128 -17.21 -13.08 11.24
CA TYR A 128 -17.58 -14.50 11.17
C TYR A 128 -17.08 -15.21 9.89
N GLU A 129 -16.79 -14.47 8.83
CA GLU A 129 -16.20 -15.07 7.63
C GLU A 129 -14.77 -15.61 7.84
N TYR A 130 -14.08 -15.11 8.88
CA TYR A 130 -12.71 -15.49 9.22
C TYR A 130 -12.62 -16.38 10.46
N LEU A 131 -13.72 -16.58 11.18
CA LEU A 131 -13.73 -17.44 12.36
C LEU A 131 -13.88 -18.90 11.96
N GLY A 132 -13.07 -19.76 12.54
CA GLY A 132 -13.13 -21.18 12.32
C GLY A 132 -14.28 -21.88 13.03
N SER A 133 -14.54 -23.12 12.62
CA SER A 133 -15.58 -23.95 13.19
C SER A 133 -15.35 -24.29 14.67
N ASN A 134 -14.11 -24.26 15.13
CA ASN A 134 -13.74 -24.52 16.53
C ASN A 134 -14.00 -23.35 17.46
N VAL A 135 -14.13 -22.13 16.92
CA VAL A 135 -14.30 -20.90 17.69
C VAL A 135 -15.63 -20.18 17.34
N SER A 136 -16.31 -20.66 16.32
CA SER A 136 -17.62 -20.16 15.90
C SER A 136 -18.43 -21.27 15.27
N MET A 137 -19.72 -21.35 15.62
CA MET A 137 -20.69 -22.20 14.92
C MET A 137 -21.22 -21.53 13.64
N GLY A 138 -20.66 -20.39 13.27
CA GLY A 138 -21.15 -19.57 12.17
C GLY A 138 -22.50 -18.91 12.47
N PHE A 139 -23.05 -18.18 11.50
CA PHE A 139 -24.41 -17.72 11.57
C PHE A 139 -25.34 -18.91 11.34
N GLN A 140 -26.12 -19.29 12.36
CA GLN A 140 -27.16 -20.32 12.16
C GLN A 140 -28.13 -19.82 11.12
N LYS A 141 -28.42 -20.67 10.11
CA LYS A 141 -29.50 -20.39 9.12
C LYS A 141 -30.77 -20.04 9.86
N GLY A 142 -31.28 -18.83 9.67
CA GLY A 142 -32.53 -18.35 10.28
C GLY A 142 -32.37 -17.40 11.48
N LYS A 143 -31.15 -17.21 12.02
CA LYS A 143 -30.88 -16.16 13.02
C LYS A 143 -30.13 -15.02 12.34
N THR A 144 -30.86 -14.02 11.87
CA THR A 144 -30.29 -12.78 11.35
C THR A 144 -30.15 -11.78 12.49
N LEU A 145 -28.94 -11.18 12.60
CA LEU A 145 -28.76 -10.03 13.46
C LEU A 145 -29.61 -8.85 12.97
N ASN A 146 -30.25 -8.14 13.87
CA ASN A 146 -31.03 -6.97 13.53
C ASN A 146 -30.09 -5.84 13.06
N SER A 147 -30.42 -5.20 11.93
CA SER A 147 -29.65 -4.09 11.36
C SER A 147 -29.65 -2.82 12.22
N ASP A 148 -30.63 -2.64 13.06
CA ASP A 148 -30.90 -1.40 13.77
C ASP A 148 -30.23 -1.34 15.16
N ILE A 149 -29.63 -2.45 15.58
CA ILE A 149 -28.99 -2.55 16.89
C ILE A 149 -27.52 -2.94 16.75
N LYS A 150 -26.75 -2.63 17.80
CA LYS A 150 -25.38 -3.07 17.95
C LYS A 150 -25.29 -4.13 19.06
N TYR A 151 -24.37 -5.05 18.91
CA TYR A 151 -24.22 -6.22 19.77
C TYR A 151 -22.89 -6.19 20.51
N SER A 152 -22.91 -6.56 21.77
CA SER A 152 -21.70 -6.89 22.53
C SER A 152 -21.19 -8.29 22.16
N MET A 153 -19.92 -8.56 22.42
CA MET A 153 -19.33 -9.90 22.23
C MET A 153 -20.09 -10.96 23.07
N LYS A 154 -20.48 -10.61 24.29
CA LYS A 154 -21.22 -11.51 25.19
C LYS A 154 -22.58 -11.95 24.62
N GLU A 155 -23.35 -11.01 24.05
CA GLU A 155 -24.63 -11.35 23.42
C GLU A 155 -24.43 -12.32 22.25
N CYS A 156 -23.35 -12.14 21.46
CA CYS A 156 -23.04 -13.07 20.38
C CYS A 156 -22.53 -14.42 20.86
N GLN A 157 -21.87 -14.50 22.00
CA GLN A 157 -21.53 -15.77 22.64
C GLN A 157 -22.79 -16.53 23.11
N GLU A 158 -23.75 -15.83 23.66
CA GLU A 158 -24.98 -16.43 24.18
C GLU A 158 -26.00 -16.80 23.07
N GLN A 159 -26.05 -16.04 21.97
CA GLN A 159 -27.16 -16.11 21.02
C GLN A 159 -26.73 -16.41 19.56
N GLN A 160 -25.48 -16.20 19.20
CA GLN A 160 -25.02 -16.24 17.81
C GLN A 160 -23.91 -17.25 17.54
N GLY A 161 -23.63 -18.13 18.49
CA GLY A 161 -22.67 -19.22 18.29
C GLY A 161 -21.20 -18.80 18.32
N LEU A 162 -20.86 -17.66 18.89
CA LEU A 162 -19.47 -17.28 19.13
C LEU A 162 -18.94 -18.05 20.35
N LEU A 163 -17.90 -18.87 20.14
CA LEU A 163 -17.38 -19.78 21.18
C LEU A 163 -16.12 -19.27 21.87
N THR A 164 -15.55 -18.16 21.42
CA THR A 164 -14.27 -17.62 21.91
C THR A 164 -14.28 -16.11 22.03
N ASN A 165 -13.40 -15.62 22.89
CA ASN A 165 -13.01 -14.20 22.98
C ASN A 165 -11.47 -14.04 23.00
N LYS A 166 -10.74 -15.03 22.50
CA LYS A 166 -9.28 -14.99 22.42
C LYS A 166 -8.82 -13.92 21.45
N VAL A 167 -7.53 -13.63 21.46
CA VAL A 167 -6.90 -12.72 20.48
C VAL A 167 -7.10 -13.21 19.06
N TRP A 168 -7.06 -12.30 18.10
CA TRP A 168 -7.41 -12.60 16.70
C TRP A 168 -6.62 -13.78 16.10
N TYR A 169 -5.32 -13.90 16.40
CA TYR A 169 -4.47 -14.95 15.84
C TYR A 169 -4.76 -16.35 16.41
N ASP A 170 -5.47 -16.43 17.54
CA ASP A 170 -5.96 -17.70 18.10
C ASP A 170 -7.41 -18.00 17.68
N SER A 171 -8.07 -17.06 17.00
CA SER A 171 -9.50 -17.12 16.69
C SER A 171 -9.79 -17.12 15.18
N PHE A 172 -8.95 -16.47 14.37
CA PHE A 172 -9.12 -16.41 12.91
C PHE A 172 -8.42 -17.61 12.28
N GLU A 173 -9.15 -18.30 11.38
CA GLU A 173 -8.61 -19.44 10.64
C GLU A 173 -8.25 -19.03 9.20
N GLY A 174 -7.39 -19.84 8.56
CA GLY A 174 -7.03 -19.66 7.15
C GLY A 174 -5.93 -18.65 6.90
N LEU A 175 -5.31 -18.10 7.94
CA LEU A 175 -4.11 -17.28 7.83
C LEU A 175 -2.88 -18.17 7.97
N ASP A 176 -1.97 -18.09 7.00
CA ASP A 176 -0.66 -18.72 7.14
C ASP A 176 0.24 -17.92 8.10
N ASN A 177 1.27 -18.57 8.60
CA ASN A 177 2.19 -17.97 9.57
C ASN A 177 2.89 -16.69 9.04
N MET A 178 3.13 -16.60 7.73
CA MET A 178 3.78 -15.42 7.13
C MET A 178 2.83 -14.23 7.15
N THR A 179 1.59 -14.43 6.71
CA THR A 179 0.53 -13.42 6.74
C THR A 179 0.24 -12.96 8.18
N GLU A 180 0.17 -13.89 9.13
CA GLU A 180 -0.03 -13.56 10.54
C GLU A 180 1.11 -12.69 11.08
N ASN A 181 2.36 -13.08 10.87
CA ASN A 181 3.52 -12.31 11.30
C ASN A 181 3.58 -10.93 10.65
N TYR A 182 3.28 -10.85 9.35
CA TYR A 182 3.21 -9.58 8.65
C TYR A 182 2.17 -8.64 9.27
N ILE A 183 0.95 -9.12 9.55
CA ILE A 183 -0.09 -8.32 10.20
C ILE A 183 0.33 -7.89 11.61
N ARG A 184 0.97 -8.76 12.37
CA ARG A 184 1.51 -8.42 13.71
C ARG A 184 2.53 -7.29 13.62
N ASN A 185 3.47 -7.39 12.67
CA ASN A 185 4.50 -6.35 12.45
C ASN A 185 3.87 -5.03 12.00
N MET A 186 2.91 -5.06 11.08
CA MET A 186 2.16 -3.87 10.65
C MET A 186 1.51 -3.14 11.84
N ARG A 187 0.88 -3.91 12.74
CA ARG A 187 0.23 -3.35 13.94
C ARG A 187 1.25 -2.81 14.93
N ALA A 188 2.36 -3.50 15.14
CA ALA A 188 3.45 -3.04 16.01
C ALA A 188 4.08 -1.73 15.53
N ASN A 189 4.19 -1.56 14.21
CA ASN A 189 4.69 -0.34 13.58
C ASN A 189 3.66 0.80 13.51
N GLY A 190 2.41 0.55 13.91
CA GLY A 190 1.35 1.55 13.84
C GLY A 190 0.92 1.91 12.42
N GLU A 191 1.08 0.98 11.45
CA GLU A 191 0.62 1.20 10.07
C GLU A 191 -0.88 1.50 10.04
N ALA A 192 -1.25 2.52 9.28
CA ALA A 192 -2.63 3.00 9.18
C ALA A 192 -3.46 2.10 8.26
N ILE A 193 -4.01 1.02 8.80
CA ILE A 193 -4.76 -0.01 8.08
C ILE A 193 -6.11 0.47 7.51
N ASN A 194 -6.60 1.61 7.96
CA ASN A 194 -7.85 2.23 7.49
C ASN A 194 -7.62 3.29 6.39
N LYS A 195 -6.39 3.43 5.91
CA LYS A 195 -5.98 4.35 4.84
C LYS A 195 -5.36 3.58 3.70
N ASN A 196 -5.19 4.26 2.57
CA ASN A 196 -4.40 3.72 1.48
C ASN A 196 -2.96 3.45 1.94
N PRO A 197 -2.35 2.35 1.50
CA PRO A 197 -0.95 2.08 1.78
C PRO A 197 -0.06 3.24 1.34
N ARG A 198 0.91 3.59 2.19
CA ARG A 198 1.88 4.66 1.87
C ARG A 198 2.99 4.21 0.93
N ILE A 199 3.11 2.92 0.66
CA ILE A 199 4.06 2.35 -0.29
C ILE A 199 3.27 1.82 -1.49
N THR A 200 3.53 2.35 -2.67
CA THR A 200 2.96 1.86 -3.93
C THR A 200 4.06 1.26 -4.79
N MET A 201 3.84 0.03 -5.26
CA MET A 201 4.77 -0.68 -6.13
C MET A 201 4.19 -0.82 -7.53
N SER A 202 4.97 -0.45 -8.54
CA SER A 202 4.53 -0.49 -9.94
C SER A 202 5.71 -0.65 -10.89
N THR A 203 5.41 -1.03 -12.12
CA THR A 203 6.39 -0.85 -13.20
C THR A 203 6.50 0.63 -13.57
N ILE A 204 7.65 1.01 -14.16
CA ILE A 204 7.87 2.39 -14.68
C ILE A 204 6.73 2.82 -15.62
N HIS A 205 6.26 1.90 -16.48
CA HIS A 205 5.13 2.18 -17.38
C HIS A 205 3.81 2.35 -16.64
N GLY A 206 3.54 1.51 -15.64
CA GLY A 206 2.30 1.56 -14.85
C GLY A 206 2.20 2.78 -13.95
N ALA A 207 3.33 3.37 -13.57
CA ALA A 207 3.41 4.56 -12.72
C ALA A 207 3.35 5.89 -13.48
N LYS A 208 3.12 5.86 -14.80
CA LYS A 208 3.09 7.09 -15.61
C LYS A 208 2.09 8.10 -15.04
N GLY A 209 2.57 9.28 -14.67
CA GLY A 209 1.77 10.34 -14.06
C GLY A 209 1.63 10.24 -12.53
N GLY A 210 2.17 9.19 -11.90
CA GLY A 210 2.23 9.07 -10.44
C GLY A 210 3.23 10.03 -9.82
N GLU A 211 2.99 10.38 -8.56
CA GLU A 211 3.84 11.23 -7.73
C GLU A 211 3.95 10.64 -6.32
N ALA A 212 5.12 10.80 -5.69
CA ALA A 212 5.36 10.44 -4.30
C ALA A 212 6.47 11.31 -3.72
N ASP A 213 6.54 11.40 -2.40
CA ASP A 213 7.59 12.14 -1.70
C ASP A 213 8.96 11.49 -1.91
N LYS A 214 8.97 10.17 -1.98
CA LYS A 214 10.17 9.34 -2.17
C LYS A 214 9.95 8.33 -3.30
N VAL A 215 10.91 8.23 -4.21
CA VAL A 215 10.84 7.28 -5.33
C VAL A 215 12.05 6.37 -5.26
N LEU A 216 11.82 5.07 -5.21
CA LEU A 216 12.85 4.04 -5.30
C LEU A 216 12.80 3.41 -6.69
N ILE A 217 13.91 3.41 -7.39
CA ILE A 217 14.01 2.77 -8.71
C ILE A 217 14.92 1.55 -8.59
N MET A 218 14.34 0.38 -8.82
CA MET A 218 15.08 -0.87 -8.95
C MET A 218 15.83 -0.85 -10.29
N GLN A 219 17.16 -1.01 -10.25
CA GLN A 219 18.01 -0.90 -11.45
C GLN A 219 18.22 -2.23 -12.18
N ASP A 220 17.48 -3.26 -11.81
CA ASP A 220 17.53 -4.54 -12.50
C ASP A 220 17.01 -4.42 -13.92
N ILE A 221 17.76 -4.99 -14.87
CA ILE A 221 17.45 -4.95 -16.29
C ILE A 221 17.25 -6.39 -16.77
N THR A 222 16.18 -6.60 -17.54
CA THR A 222 15.97 -7.90 -18.20
C THR A 222 17.05 -8.11 -19.26
N ASN A 223 17.58 -9.33 -19.34
CA ASN A 223 18.50 -9.72 -20.43
C ASN A 223 17.80 -9.82 -21.81
N ALA A 224 16.55 -9.43 -21.92
CA ALA A 224 15.78 -9.34 -23.14
C ALA A 224 15.83 -7.90 -23.66
N ALA A 225 16.93 -7.55 -24.30
CA ALA A 225 17.09 -6.38 -25.14
C ALA A 225 17.49 -6.87 -26.55
#